data_fce5913960a55811cf4aab352b9315ac
#
_entry.id   fce5913960a55811cf4aab352b9315ac
#
_cell.length_a   1.000
_cell.length_b   1.000
_cell.length_c   1.000
_cell.angle_alpha   90.00
_cell.angle_beta   90.00
_cell.angle_gamma   90.00
#
_symmetry.space_group_name_H-M   'P 1'
#
loop_
_entity.id
_entity.type
_entity.pdbx_description
1 polymer ?
#
loop_
_entity_poly.entity_id
_entity_poly.type
_entity_poly.pdbx_seq_one_letter_code
_entity_poly.pdbx_strand_id
1 'polypeptide(L)'
;MGVTIYSKAGCHYCDQAETLCTNAGMDYEKIEKPLNYVSDIVGRRVHGYPQVFLNGKYIGSFHEFYDYLVNIEPVLDETNRRYSMFPIEHPKLWELYKKAQMSNWTAEEIDLAKDMDDWDKLSDDERHFVKYVLAFFAGSDTIVYDNLNMNFMYEITLMEAKAFYAYQGHNEMV
;
A
#
# COMPACT_ATOMS: atom_id res chain seq x y z
N MET A 1 11.61 -8.33 -11.66
CA MET A 1 11.50 -6.87 -11.41
C MET A 1 12.75 -6.21 -11.95
N GLY A 2 12.67 -5.31 -12.94
CA GLY A 2 13.83 -4.88 -13.69
C GLY A 2 14.17 -3.41 -13.44
N VAL A 3 15.35 -3.16 -12.89
CA VAL A 3 15.97 -1.85 -12.89
C VAL A 3 16.80 -1.70 -14.15
N THR A 4 16.60 -0.61 -14.92
CA THR A 4 17.48 -0.28 -16.04
C THR A 4 18.33 0.92 -15.65
N ILE A 5 19.66 0.76 -15.69
CA ILE A 5 20.64 1.78 -15.35
C ILE A 5 21.34 2.24 -16.62
N TYR A 6 20.98 3.41 -17.13
CA TYR A 6 21.74 4.03 -18.22
C TYR A 6 23.03 4.64 -17.65
N SER A 7 24.15 4.22 -18.21
CA SER A 7 25.49 4.48 -17.68
C SER A 7 26.48 4.96 -18.75
N LYS A 8 27.69 5.27 -18.29
CA LYS A 8 28.88 5.47 -19.11
C LYS A 8 30.08 4.78 -18.47
N ALA A 9 31.12 4.51 -19.23
CA ALA A 9 32.35 3.94 -18.73
C ALA A 9 32.97 4.80 -17.59
N GLY A 10 33.48 4.15 -16.54
CA GLY A 10 34.14 4.81 -15.40
C GLY A 10 33.25 5.68 -14.53
N CYS A 11 31.96 5.36 -14.46
CA CYS A 11 30.98 6.13 -13.70
C CYS A 11 30.81 5.57 -12.27
N HIS A 12 31.45 6.21 -11.30
CA HIS A 12 31.38 5.82 -9.89
C HIS A 12 29.94 5.72 -9.33
N TYR A 13 29.07 6.68 -9.61
CA TYR A 13 27.66 6.63 -9.17
C TYR A 13 26.85 5.54 -9.87
N CYS A 14 27.26 5.11 -11.08
CA CYS A 14 26.63 3.98 -11.73
C CYS A 14 26.96 2.67 -10.99
N ASP A 15 28.21 2.52 -10.55
CA ASP A 15 28.64 1.35 -9.78
C ASP A 15 27.96 1.32 -8.39
N GLN A 16 27.75 2.49 -7.78
CA GLN A 16 26.96 2.60 -6.56
C GLN A 16 25.48 2.22 -6.78
N ALA A 17 24.88 2.60 -7.91
CA ALA A 17 23.51 2.21 -8.24
C ALA A 17 23.36 0.69 -8.41
N GLU A 18 24.35 0.03 -9.03
CA GLU A 18 24.41 -1.44 -9.12
C GLU A 18 24.50 -2.09 -7.73
N THR A 19 25.35 -1.52 -6.86
CA THR A 19 25.50 -2.00 -5.48
C THR A 19 24.19 -1.88 -4.70
N LEU A 20 23.46 -0.77 -4.88
CA LEU A 20 22.12 -0.60 -4.29
C LEU A 20 21.14 -1.66 -4.77
N CYS A 21 21.08 -1.91 -6.07
CA CYS A 21 20.21 -2.97 -6.63
C CYS A 21 20.55 -4.33 -6.04
N THR A 22 21.85 -4.66 -5.98
CA THR A 22 22.32 -5.93 -5.41
C THR A 22 21.92 -6.09 -3.94
N ASN A 23 22.14 -5.04 -3.13
CA ASN A 23 21.80 -5.05 -1.71
C ASN A 23 20.29 -5.14 -1.46
N ALA A 24 19.49 -4.55 -2.35
CA ALA A 24 18.03 -4.60 -2.31
C ALA A 24 17.45 -5.89 -2.93
N GLY A 25 18.29 -6.81 -3.45
CA GLY A 25 17.84 -8.02 -4.12
C GLY A 25 17.08 -7.77 -5.44
N MET A 26 17.36 -6.66 -6.11
CA MET A 26 16.69 -6.26 -7.35
C MET A 26 17.50 -6.71 -8.56
N ASP A 27 16.82 -7.32 -9.54
CA ASP A 27 17.42 -7.59 -10.85
C ASP A 27 17.64 -6.28 -11.59
N TYR A 28 18.82 -6.11 -12.20
CA TYR A 28 19.12 -4.91 -12.95
C TYR A 28 19.85 -5.20 -14.25
N GLU A 29 19.70 -4.27 -15.20
CA GLU A 29 20.41 -4.22 -16.45
C GLU A 29 21.16 -2.89 -16.55
N LYS A 30 22.47 -2.94 -16.84
CA LYS A 30 23.29 -1.75 -17.09
C LYS A 30 23.51 -1.56 -18.59
N ILE A 31 23.10 -0.41 -19.09
CA ILE A 31 23.15 -0.09 -20.52
C ILE A 31 23.98 1.18 -20.74
N GLU A 32 25.03 1.09 -21.53
CA GLU A 32 25.80 2.27 -21.93
C GLU A 32 25.11 2.95 -23.13
N LYS A 33 24.61 4.15 -22.92
CA LYS A 33 23.99 5.00 -23.94
C LYS A 33 24.33 6.47 -23.70
N PRO A 34 24.43 7.28 -24.75
CA PRO A 34 24.66 8.73 -24.59
C PRO A 34 23.45 9.44 -23.97
N LEU A 35 23.69 10.57 -23.28
CA LEU A 35 22.62 11.30 -22.56
C LEU A 35 21.50 11.82 -23.47
N ASN A 36 21.76 12.14 -24.72
CA ASN A 36 20.73 12.55 -25.68
C ASN A 36 19.72 11.41 -25.92
N TYR A 37 20.19 10.17 -26.07
CA TYR A 37 19.32 9.00 -26.20
C TYR A 37 18.40 8.85 -24.97
N VAL A 38 18.95 9.01 -23.75
CA VAL A 38 18.16 8.92 -22.52
C VAL A 38 17.19 10.10 -22.42
N SER A 39 17.63 11.30 -22.81
CA SER A 39 16.79 12.51 -22.83
C SER A 39 15.57 12.34 -23.74
N ASP A 40 15.76 11.68 -24.91
CA ASP A 40 14.68 11.41 -25.85
C ASP A 40 13.63 10.45 -25.24
N ILE A 41 14.08 9.42 -24.51
CA ILE A 41 13.17 8.48 -23.79
C ILE A 41 12.40 9.19 -22.69
N VAL A 42 13.09 10.03 -21.90
CA VAL A 42 12.51 10.76 -20.76
C VAL A 42 11.59 11.91 -21.23
N GLY A 43 11.75 12.38 -22.46
CA GLY A 43 11.01 13.52 -23.00
C GLY A 43 11.47 14.88 -22.47
N ARG A 44 12.63 14.92 -21.80
CA ARG A 44 13.28 16.15 -21.30
C ARG A 44 14.79 15.96 -21.21
N ARG A 45 15.53 17.05 -21.22
CA ARG A 45 16.99 17.01 -21.03
C ARG A 45 17.35 16.46 -19.67
N VAL A 46 18.17 15.39 -19.65
CA VAL A 46 18.76 14.82 -18.42
C VAL A 46 20.24 15.20 -18.32
N HIS A 47 20.77 15.26 -17.11
CA HIS A 47 22.13 15.66 -16.84
C HIS A 47 22.86 14.59 -16.01
N GLY A 48 24.03 14.16 -16.50
CA GLY A 48 24.88 13.22 -15.78
C GLY A 48 24.39 11.76 -15.80
N TYR A 49 25.17 10.89 -15.18
CA TYR A 49 24.90 9.46 -15.03
C TYR A 49 25.03 9.06 -13.55
N PRO A 50 24.33 7.97 -13.13
CA PRO A 50 23.40 7.16 -13.90
C PRO A 50 22.07 7.89 -14.15
N GLN A 51 21.27 7.34 -15.09
CA GLN A 51 19.84 7.62 -15.21
C GLN A 51 19.09 6.30 -15.03
N VAL A 52 18.23 6.23 -14.04
CA VAL A 52 17.64 4.99 -13.58
C VAL A 52 16.15 4.92 -13.89
N PHE A 53 15.75 3.75 -14.39
CA PHE A 53 14.35 3.39 -14.62
C PHE A 53 14.01 2.16 -13.78
N LEU A 54 12.84 2.14 -13.21
CA LEU A 54 12.29 1.01 -12.47
C LEU A 54 11.00 0.54 -13.15
N ASN A 55 10.99 -0.70 -13.62
CA ASN A 55 9.89 -1.27 -14.41
C ASN A 55 9.44 -0.36 -15.57
N GLY A 56 10.38 0.29 -16.25
CA GLY A 56 10.13 1.22 -17.35
C GLY A 56 9.74 2.64 -16.94
N LYS A 57 9.50 2.90 -15.64
CA LYS A 57 9.25 4.25 -15.13
C LYS A 57 10.56 4.95 -14.80
N TYR A 58 10.75 6.17 -15.31
CA TYR A 58 11.92 6.98 -15.00
C TYR A 58 11.90 7.45 -13.54
N ILE A 59 12.98 7.16 -12.82
CA ILE A 59 13.17 7.56 -11.43
C ILE A 59 14.05 8.82 -11.37
N GLY A 60 15.20 8.82 -12.06
CA GLY A 60 16.11 9.96 -12.03
C GLY A 60 17.58 9.56 -11.99
N SER A 61 18.39 10.42 -11.39
CA SER A 61 19.81 10.21 -11.11
C SER A 61 20.04 9.22 -9.96
N PHE A 62 21.30 8.98 -9.61
CA PHE A 62 21.65 8.15 -8.46
C PHE A 62 21.01 8.62 -7.15
N HIS A 63 21.03 9.93 -6.87
CA HIS A 63 20.46 10.46 -5.62
C HIS A 63 18.94 10.28 -5.56
N GLU A 64 18.24 10.55 -6.66
CA GLU A 64 16.80 10.34 -6.73
C GLU A 64 16.43 8.86 -6.61
N PHE A 65 17.24 7.96 -7.16
CA PHE A 65 17.07 6.52 -7.00
C PHE A 65 17.37 6.05 -5.57
N TYR A 66 18.43 6.57 -4.95
CA TYR A 66 18.75 6.31 -3.55
C TYR A 66 17.62 6.77 -2.62
N ASP A 67 17.16 8.02 -2.78
CA ASP A 67 16.07 8.58 -2.01
C ASP A 67 14.77 7.78 -2.20
N TYR A 68 14.52 7.35 -3.42
CA TYR A 68 13.40 6.48 -3.74
C TYR A 68 13.46 5.17 -2.94
N LEU A 69 14.60 4.47 -2.92
CA LEU A 69 14.75 3.19 -2.22
C LEU A 69 14.75 3.33 -0.69
N VAL A 70 15.29 4.44 -0.17
CA VAL A 70 15.37 4.66 1.28
C VAL A 70 14.05 5.18 1.86
N ASN A 71 13.30 5.97 1.09
CA ASN A 71 12.11 6.66 1.58
C ASN A 71 10.79 5.99 1.13
N ILE A 72 10.86 4.94 0.31
CA ILE A 72 9.63 4.27 -0.11
C ILE A 72 9.12 3.37 1.02
N GLU A 73 7.88 3.60 1.42
CA GLU A 73 7.18 2.68 2.32
C GLU A 73 6.90 1.37 1.57
N PRO A 74 7.36 0.20 2.05
CA PRO A 74 7.20 -1.06 1.33
C PRO A 74 5.76 -1.37 0.92
N VAL A 75 4.80 -0.92 1.72
CA VAL A 75 3.38 -1.12 1.46
C VAL A 75 2.85 -0.30 0.28
N LEU A 76 3.55 0.78 -0.11
CA LEU A 76 3.21 1.67 -1.23
C LEU A 76 4.10 1.45 -2.45
N ASP A 77 5.12 0.61 -2.35
CA ASP A 77 6.08 0.38 -3.42
C ASP A 77 5.45 -0.42 -4.57
N GLU A 78 5.27 0.23 -5.72
CA GLU A 78 4.70 -0.38 -6.93
C GLU A 78 5.49 -1.61 -7.42
N THR A 79 6.76 -1.74 -7.02
CA THR A 79 7.57 -2.92 -7.36
C THR A 79 7.11 -4.18 -6.64
N ASN A 80 6.42 -4.03 -5.51
CA ASN A 80 5.83 -5.12 -4.74
C ASN A 80 4.44 -5.55 -5.27
N ARG A 81 3.90 -4.83 -6.27
CA ARG A 81 2.58 -5.14 -6.82
C ARG A 81 2.58 -6.49 -7.54
N ARG A 82 1.75 -7.41 -7.05
CA ARG A 82 1.52 -8.71 -7.64
C ARG A 82 0.03 -9.03 -7.65
N TYR A 83 -0.36 -9.99 -8.49
CA TYR A 83 -1.76 -10.44 -8.62
C TYR A 83 -2.01 -11.82 -8.03
N SER A 84 -0.98 -12.41 -7.40
CA SER A 84 -1.05 -13.71 -6.74
C SER A 84 -0.85 -13.54 -5.23
N MET A 85 -1.71 -14.17 -4.43
CA MET A 85 -1.56 -14.19 -2.96
C MET A 85 -0.37 -15.07 -2.53
N PHE A 86 -0.16 -16.18 -3.22
CA PHE A 86 0.88 -17.15 -2.87
C PHE A 86 2.06 -17.11 -3.85
N PRO A 87 3.28 -17.35 -3.35
CA PRO A 87 3.64 -17.59 -1.94
C PRO A 87 3.43 -16.37 -1.04
N ILE A 88 3.25 -16.57 0.27
CA ILE A 88 3.18 -15.48 1.24
C ILE A 88 4.58 -14.88 1.42
N GLU A 89 4.72 -13.59 1.14
CA GLU A 89 5.99 -12.85 1.22
C GLU A 89 6.09 -12.02 2.50
N HIS A 90 4.93 -11.62 3.07
CA HIS A 90 4.86 -10.85 4.31
C HIS A 90 4.10 -11.61 5.42
N PRO A 91 4.75 -12.63 6.08
CA PRO A 91 4.08 -13.51 7.03
C PRO A 91 3.40 -12.79 8.19
N LYS A 92 3.98 -11.68 8.68
CA LYS A 92 3.39 -10.89 9.77
C LYS A 92 2.06 -10.24 9.37
N LEU A 93 1.97 -9.69 8.17
CA LEU A 93 0.72 -9.12 7.64
C LEU A 93 -0.33 -10.22 7.43
N TRP A 94 0.10 -11.36 6.90
CA TRP A 94 -0.76 -12.52 6.74
C TRP A 94 -1.30 -13.03 8.08
N GLU A 95 -0.46 -13.08 9.12
CA GLU A 95 -0.87 -13.46 10.47
C GLU A 95 -1.92 -12.50 11.04
N LEU A 96 -1.74 -11.18 10.84
CA LEU A 96 -2.73 -10.17 11.26
C LEU A 96 -4.08 -10.39 10.56
N TYR A 97 -4.06 -10.62 9.24
CA TYR A 97 -5.26 -10.97 8.49
C TYR A 97 -5.95 -12.22 9.04
N LYS A 98 -5.19 -13.29 9.31
CA LYS A 98 -5.74 -14.53 9.89
C LYS A 98 -6.30 -14.32 11.29
N LYS A 99 -5.67 -13.50 12.12
CA LYS A 99 -6.21 -13.12 13.44
C LYS A 99 -7.52 -12.34 13.32
N ALA A 100 -7.58 -11.39 12.39
CA ALA A 100 -8.82 -10.66 12.13
C ALA A 100 -9.96 -11.60 11.69
N GLN A 101 -9.70 -12.56 10.79
CA GLN A 101 -10.68 -13.57 10.41
C GLN A 101 -11.18 -14.43 11.57
N MET A 102 -10.31 -14.73 12.55
CA MET A 102 -10.68 -15.53 13.73
C MET A 102 -11.62 -14.79 14.69
N SER A 103 -11.66 -13.46 14.63
CA SER A 103 -12.58 -12.62 15.41
C SER A 103 -13.86 -12.25 14.64
N ASN A 104 -14.17 -12.96 13.55
CA ASN A 104 -15.37 -12.71 12.77
C ASN A 104 -16.63 -12.97 13.62
N TRP A 105 -17.60 -12.10 13.46
CA TRP A 105 -18.94 -12.22 14.05
C TRP A 105 -19.96 -11.72 13.04
N THR A 106 -21.24 -12.06 13.27
CA THR A 106 -22.35 -11.57 12.46
C THR A 106 -23.38 -10.89 13.33
N ALA A 107 -24.12 -9.95 12.77
CA ALA A 107 -25.14 -9.21 13.51
C ALA A 107 -26.21 -10.16 14.09
N GLU A 108 -26.47 -11.29 13.41
CA GLU A 108 -27.45 -12.30 13.82
C GLU A 108 -27.02 -13.09 15.08
N GLU A 109 -25.74 -13.06 15.45
CA GLU A 109 -25.24 -13.70 16.67
C GLU A 109 -25.55 -12.89 17.93
N ILE A 110 -25.93 -11.61 17.77
CA ILE A 110 -26.23 -10.71 18.88
C ILE A 110 -27.70 -10.84 19.27
N ASP A 111 -27.95 -11.25 20.51
CA ASP A 111 -29.32 -11.31 21.06
C ASP A 111 -29.76 -9.92 21.53
N LEU A 112 -30.58 -9.25 20.73
CA LEU A 112 -31.17 -7.94 21.03
C LEU A 112 -32.54 -8.03 21.72
N ALA A 113 -33.00 -9.23 22.10
CA ALA A 113 -34.36 -9.43 22.63
C ALA A 113 -34.68 -8.62 23.88
N LYS A 114 -33.68 -8.30 24.70
CA LYS A 114 -33.83 -7.52 25.93
C LYS A 114 -33.66 -6.01 25.76
N ASP A 115 -33.16 -5.56 24.63
CA ASP A 115 -32.81 -4.16 24.41
C ASP A 115 -34.04 -3.26 24.41
N MET A 116 -35.19 -3.77 23.94
CA MET A 116 -36.45 -3.02 23.96
C MET A 116 -36.95 -2.76 25.39
N ASP A 117 -36.82 -3.75 26.29
CA ASP A 117 -37.20 -3.60 27.69
C ASP A 117 -36.31 -2.56 28.40
N ASP A 118 -35.04 -2.50 28.03
CA ASP A 118 -34.11 -1.52 28.63
C ASP A 118 -34.28 -0.14 27.96
N TRP A 119 -34.56 -0.09 26.66
CA TRP A 119 -34.89 1.14 25.95
C TRP A 119 -36.09 1.87 26.54
N ASP A 120 -37.14 1.15 26.93
CA ASP A 120 -38.35 1.72 27.51
C ASP A 120 -38.14 2.33 28.92
N LYS A 121 -37.07 1.94 29.60
CA LYS A 121 -36.68 2.49 30.93
C LYS A 121 -35.88 3.78 30.84
N LEU A 122 -35.30 4.10 29.67
CA LEU A 122 -34.50 5.29 29.45
C LEU A 122 -35.34 6.56 29.49
N SER A 123 -34.78 7.63 30.05
CA SER A 123 -35.32 8.98 29.92
C SER A 123 -35.22 9.48 28.46
N ASP A 124 -35.93 10.54 28.15
CA ASP A 124 -35.90 11.16 26.82
C ASP A 124 -34.51 11.67 26.43
N ASP A 125 -33.77 12.22 27.40
CA ASP A 125 -32.39 12.70 27.20
C ASP A 125 -31.42 11.54 26.92
N GLU A 126 -31.56 10.44 27.63
CA GLU A 126 -30.76 9.22 27.41
C GLU A 126 -31.05 8.61 26.04
N ARG A 127 -32.34 8.47 25.68
CA ARG A 127 -32.72 8.02 24.33
C ARG A 127 -32.17 8.94 23.23
N HIS A 128 -32.24 10.25 23.46
CA HIS A 128 -31.66 11.22 22.53
C HIS A 128 -30.16 10.97 22.34
N PHE A 129 -29.40 10.87 23.43
CA PHE A 129 -27.96 10.62 23.41
C PHE A 129 -27.65 9.30 22.68
N VAL A 130 -28.29 8.18 23.03
CA VAL A 130 -28.04 6.87 22.40
C VAL A 130 -28.32 6.93 20.89
N LYS A 131 -29.44 7.53 20.47
CA LYS A 131 -29.77 7.68 19.04
C LYS A 131 -28.69 8.41 18.26
N TYR A 132 -28.16 9.50 18.81
CA TYR A 132 -27.12 10.28 18.13
C TYR A 132 -25.78 9.55 18.06
N VAL A 133 -25.42 8.83 19.13
CA VAL A 133 -24.21 8.00 19.15
C VAL A 133 -24.30 6.89 18.11
N LEU A 134 -25.40 6.15 18.07
CA LEU A 134 -25.62 5.08 17.07
C LEU A 134 -25.63 5.64 15.63
N ALA A 135 -26.32 6.77 15.41
CA ALA A 135 -26.32 7.40 14.09
C ALA A 135 -24.94 7.88 13.65
N PHE A 136 -24.10 8.36 14.59
CA PHE A 136 -22.73 8.72 14.30
C PHE A 136 -21.91 7.49 13.89
N PHE A 137 -21.95 6.39 14.64
CA PHE A 137 -21.21 5.18 14.29
C PHE A 137 -21.67 4.61 12.94
N ALA A 138 -22.96 4.45 12.72
CA ALA A 138 -23.48 3.94 11.46
C ALA A 138 -23.07 4.79 10.25
N GLY A 139 -22.97 6.12 10.42
CA GLY A 139 -22.48 7.02 9.37
C GLY A 139 -20.96 6.97 9.20
N SER A 140 -20.20 6.88 10.30
CA SER A 140 -18.73 6.85 10.25
C SER A 140 -18.20 5.55 9.65
N ASP A 141 -18.81 4.42 9.94
CA ASP A 141 -18.39 3.11 9.43
C ASP A 141 -18.48 3.05 7.89
N THR A 142 -19.53 3.64 7.32
CA THR A 142 -19.67 3.79 5.87
C THR A 142 -18.54 4.66 5.28
N ILE A 143 -18.16 5.76 5.95
CA ILE A 143 -17.04 6.60 5.50
C ILE A 143 -15.71 5.83 5.56
N VAL A 144 -15.48 5.06 6.63
CA VAL A 144 -14.30 4.21 6.77
C VAL A 144 -14.28 3.15 5.67
N TYR A 145 -15.40 2.47 5.43
CA TYR A 145 -15.54 1.50 4.35
C TYR A 145 -15.16 2.09 2.98
N ASP A 146 -15.73 3.24 2.63
CA ASP A 146 -15.42 3.91 1.36
C ASP A 146 -13.93 4.26 1.27
N ASN A 147 -13.35 4.81 2.32
CA ASN A 147 -11.93 5.18 2.35
C ASN A 147 -11.01 3.94 2.20
N LEU A 148 -11.30 2.84 2.89
CA LEU A 148 -10.55 1.59 2.77
C LEU A 148 -10.59 1.05 1.34
N ASN A 149 -11.76 1.01 0.71
CA ASN A 149 -11.94 0.38 -0.59
C ASN A 149 -11.54 1.28 -1.77
N MET A 150 -11.79 2.59 -1.69
CA MET A 150 -11.53 3.51 -2.80
C MET A 150 -10.12 4.11 -2.77
N ASN A 151 -9.53 4.30 -1.60
CA ASN A 151 -8.21 4.91 -1.44
C ASN A 151 -7.15 3.87 -1.07
N PHE A 152 -7.24 3.27 0.12
CA PHE A 152 -6.22 2.34 0.62
C PHE A 152 -5.99 1.14 -0.31
N MET A 153 -7.05 0.50 -0.77
CA MET A 153 -6.93 -0.66 -1.67
C MET A 153 -6.30 -0.32 -3.01
N TYR A 154 -6.41 0.93 -3.45
CA TYR A 154 -5.79 1.39 -4.68
C TYR A 154 -4.29 1.69 -4.49
N GLU A 155 -3.93 2.37 -3.40
CA GLU A 155 -2.57 2.82 -3.11
C GLU A 155 -1.65 1.69 -2.63
N ILE A 156 -2.19 0.77 -1.82
CA ILE A 156 -1.44 -0.35 -1.25
C ILE A 156 -1.05 -1.34 -2.35
N THR A 157 0.16 -1.86 -2.27
CA THR A 157 0.72 -2.80 -3.26
C THR A 157 0.85 -4.23 -2.73
N LEU A 158 1.12 -4.40 -1.43
CA LEU A 158 1.28 -5.72 -0.81
C LEU A 158 -0.04 -6.49 -0.73
N MET A 159 -0.07 -7.71 -1.29
CA MET A 159 -1.29 -8.53 -1.33
C MET A 159 -1.79 -8.93 0.06
N GLU A 160 -0.90 -9.21 1.00
CA GLU A 160 -1.25 -9.54 2.37
C GLU A 160 -1.88 -8.35 3.10
N ALA A 161 -1.41 -7.13 2.84
CA ALA A 161 -2.02 -5.91 3.37
C ALA A 161 -3.40 -5.67 2.73
N LYS A 162 -3.54 -5.89 1.42
CA LYS A 162 -4.84 -5.82 0.74
C LYS A 162 -5.86 -6.80 1.31
N ALA A 163 -5.43 -8.04 1.60
CA ALA A 163 -6.30 -9.03 2.23
C ALA A 163 -6.80 -8.55 3.61
N PHE A 164 -5.92 -7.96 4.41
CA PHE A 164 -6.26 -7.41 5.71
C PHE A 164 -7.28 -6.27 5.59
N TYR A 165 -7.03 -5.27 4.75
CA TYR A 165 -7.92 -4.12 4.58
C TYR A 165 -9.25 -4.48 3.90
N ALA A 166 -9.25 -5.44 2.97
CA ALA A 166 -10.49 -5.96 2.40
C ALA A 166 -11.39 -6.61 3.47
N TYR A 167 -10.78 -7.36 4.40
CA TYR A 167 -11.50 -7.95 5.52
C TYR A 167 -11.97 -6.89 6.51
N GLN A 168 -11.15 -5.88 6.81
CA GLN A 168 -11.58 -4.75 7.64
C GLN A 168 -12.77 -4.03 7.03
N GLY A 169 -12.72 -3.71 5.71
CA GLY A 169 -13.86 -3.11 5.02
C GLY A 169 -15.13 -3.98 5.08
N HIS A 170 -15.00 -5.30 5.05
CA HIS A 170 -16.14 -6.19 5.28
C HIS A 170 -16.74 -6.00 6.69
N ASN A 171 -15.90 -5.90 7.72
CA ASN A 171 -16.38 -5.72 9.09
C ASN A 171 -17.07 -4.37 9.34
N GLU A 172 -16.68 -3.31 8.61
CA GLU A 172 -17.35 -1.99 8.71
C GLU A 172 -18.79 -1.99 8.15
N MET A 173 -19.18 -3.08 7.48
CA MET A 173 -20.53 -3.24 6.90
C MET A 173 -21.42 -4.23 7.66
N VAL A 174 -20.90 -4.84 8.72
CA VAL A 174 -21.66 -5.78 9.60
C VAL A 174 -22.31 -5.01 10.73
#